data_06602287a8ab44c5f6d0f0ee134d8bf9
#
_entry.id   06602287a8ab44c5f6d0f0ee134d8bf9
#
_cell.length_a   1.000
_cell.length_b   1.000
_cell.length_c   1.000
_cell.angle_alpha   90.00
_cell.angle_beta   90.00
_cell.angle_gamma   90.00
#
_symmetry.space_group_name_H-M   'P 1'
#
loop_
_entity.id
_entity.type
_entity.pdbx_description
1 polymer ?
#
loop_
_entity_poly.entity_id
_entity_poly.type
_entity_poly.pdbx_seq_one_letter_code
_entity_poly.pdbx_strand_id
1 'polypeptide(L)'
;MKIDVKKMKLDLLLGALGALLMVVGDLSLSIIHSDNSDRGLYVREAYMNGSYQLWRPVLLFATGLIGMFFYSFGIKAMIDQIDPKCRKLRAIMKYGGLAYICTGAALHFFIGTLSYWMTVFSAEFGRETAIRLVDDYYSRFMPAASIAYPFIALLLLGSFISIVSNRTILPRKMLLFNILSWQLILVLVPDIHQMISTNITTMDYVMSQSSGNQAAVIMFVSQFIWLTRNEKKFEQ
;
A
#
# COMPACT_ATOMS: atom_id res chain seq x y z
N MET A 1 -24.24 -19.70 7.52
CA MET A 1 -23.75 -18.35 7.87
C MET A 1 -24.55 -17.35 7.06
N LYS A 2 -25.35 -16.52 7.71
CA LYS A 2 -26.09 -15.48 7.01
C LYS A 2 -25.10 -14.33 6.70
N ILE A 3 -24.67 -14.26 5.46
CA ILE A 3 -23.72 -13.22 4.99
C ILE A 3 -24.52 -12.08 4.41
N ASP A 4 -24.32 -10.88 4.90
CA ASP A 4 -24.85 -9.67 4.28
C ASP A 4 -23.98 -9.29 3.07
N VAL A 5 -24.28 -9.88 1.91
CA VAL A 5 -23.52 -9.68 0.67
C VAL A 5 -23.57 -8.23 0.22
N LYS A 6 -24.70 -7.53 0.41
CA LYS A 6 -24.83 -6.12 0.03
C LYS A 6 -23.85 -5.24 0.80
N LYS A 7 -23.84 -5.41 2.12
CA LYS A 7 -22.88 -4.70 2.99
C LYS A 7 -21.44 -5.03 2.66
N MET A 8 -21.13 -6.31 2.45
CA MET A 8 -19.77 -6.73 2.09
C MET A 8 -19.31 -6.14 0.76
N LYS A 9 -20.19 -6.05 -0.25
CA LYS A 9 -19.88 -5.39 -1.52
C LYS A 9 -19.58 -3.89 -1.32
N LEU A 10 -20.37 -3.21 -0.49
CA LEU A 10 -20.11 -1.80 -0.16
C LEU A 10 -18.76 -1.64 0.56
N ASP A 11 -18.48 -2.48 1.57
CA ASP A 11 -17.23 -2.46 2.30
C ASP A 11 -16.02 -2.69 1.36
N LEU A 12 -16.13 -3.57 0.35
CA LEU A 12 -15.08 -3.78 -0.66
C LEU A 12 -14.90 -2.59 -1.59
N LEU A 13 -15.98 -1.92 -2.02
CA LEU A 13 -15.88 -0.72 -2.84
C LEU A 13 -15.22 0.43 -2.06
N LEU A 14 -15.60 0.63 -0.80
CA LEU A 14 -14.96 1.62 0.06
C LEU A 14 -13.47 1.27 0.28
N GLY A 15 -13.15 0.00 0.48
CA GLY A 15 -11.76 -0.47 0.56
C GLY A 15 -10.96 -0.20 -0.71
N ALA A 16 -11.57 -0.43 -1.88
CA ALA A 16 -10.95 -0.13 -3.17
C ALA A 16 -10.72 1.37 -3.36
N LEU A 17 -11.69 2.21 -2.95
CA LEU A 17 -11.53 3.67 -2.95
C LEU A 17 -10.37 4.09 -2.05
N GLY A 18 -10.27 3.51 -0.84
CA GLY A 18 -9.18 3.78 0.08
C GLY A 18 -7.81 3.44 -0.52
N ALA A 19 -7.69 2.25 -1.09
CA ALA A 19 -6.47 1.81 -1.78
C ALA A 19 -6.13 2.72 -2.98
N LEU A 20 -7.13 3.13 -3.76
CA LEU A 20 -6.93 4.05 -4.90
C LEU A 20 -6.45 5.43 -4.45
N LEU A 21 -6.98 5.98 -3.36
CA LEU A 21 -6.51 7.24 -2.79
C LEU A 21 -5.04 7.13 -2.37
N MET A 22 -4.65 6.02 -1.75
CA MET A 22 -3.23 5.79 -1.40
C MET A 22 -2.36 5.65 -2.65
N VAL A 23 -2.82 4.98 -3.72
CA VAL A 23 -2.11 4.96 -5.01
C VAL A 23 -1.90 6.38 -5.54
N VAL A 24 -2.93 7.24 -5.51
CA VAL A 24 -2.81 8.65 -5.96
C VAL A 24 -1.74 9.39 -5.15
N GLY A 25 -1.69 9.17 -3.83
CA GLY A 25 -0.64 9.71 -2.97
C GLY A 25 0.76 9.22 -3.37
N ASP A 26 0.93 7.91 -3.51
CA ASP A 26 2.20 7.30 -3.91
C ASP A 26 2.67 7.80 -5.29
N LEU A 27 1.74 7.92 -6.25
CA LEU A 27 2.03 8.47 -7.58
C LEU A 27 2.50 9.93 -7.52
N SER A 28 2.04 10.70 -6.54
CA SER A 28 2.50 12.07 -6.35
C SER A 28 4.01 12.16 -6.04
N LEU A 29 4.59 11.12 -5.42
CA LEU A 29 6.03 11.01 -5.22
C LEU A 29 6.75 10.36 -6.40
N SER A 30 6.11 9.38 -7.05
CA SER A 30 6.75 8.49 -8.04
C SER A 30 6.82 9.12 -9.43
N ILE A 31 5.78 9.86 -9.84
CA ILE A 31 5.71 10.52 -11.17
C ILE A 31 6.51 11.84 -11.13
N ILE A 32 7.81 11.70 -11.10
CA ILE A 32 8.79 12.78 -11.26
C ILE A 32 9.90 12.29 -12.18
N HIS A 33 10.66 13.23 -12.73
CA HIS A 33 11.82 12.85 -13.55
C HIS A 33 12.79 12.00 -12.73
N SER A 34 13.19 10.86 -13.28
CA SER A 34 14.16 9.95 -12.67
C SER A 34 15.51 10.16 -13.30
N ASP A 35 16.54 10.18 -12.48
CA ASP A 35 17.94 10.35 -12.88
C ASP A 35 18.75 9.15 -12.37
N ASN A 36 19.84 8.81 -13.08
CA ASN A 36 20.73 7.71 -12.69
C ASN A 36 21.46 7.97 -11.35
N SER A 37 21.44 9.21 -10.86
CA SER A 37 21.94 9.56 -9.53
C SER A 37 20.94 9.33 -8.40
N ASP A 38 19.68 9.01 -8.72
CA ASP A 38 18.63 8.75 -7.73
C ASP A 38 19.00 7.52 -6.88
N ARG A 39 18.81 7.62 -5.56
CA ARG A 39 19.09 6.54 -4.60
C ARG A 39 17.95 6.41 -3.61
N GLY A 40 17.33 5.23 -3.57
CA GLY A 40 16.27 4.92 -2.62
C GLY A 40 15.04 5.82 -2.75
N LEU A 41 14.36 6.04 -1.62
CA LEU A 41 13.07 6.73 -1.59
C LEU A 41 13.16 8.25 -1.63
N TYR A 42 14.26 8.84 -1.14
CA TYR A 42 14.33 10.28 -0.85
C TYR A 42 15.53 11.01 -1.46
N VAL A 43 16.57 10.29 -1.92
CA VAL A 43 17.69 10.92 -2.64
C VAL A 43 17.37 10.89 -4.12
N ARG A 44 16.55 11.85 -4.56
CA ARG A 44 16.16 12.01 -5.95
C ARG A 44 16.54 13.40 -6.46
N GLU A 45 17.09 13.46 -7.67
CA GLU A 45 17.55 14.71 -8.27
C GLU A 45 16.44 15.75 -8.31
N ALA A 46 15.22 15.34 -8.64
CA ALA A 46 14.07 16.24 -8.66
C ALA A 46 13.80 16.93 -7.31
N TYR A 47 14.07 16.27 -6.18
CA TYR A 47 13.90 16.89 -4.86
C TYR A 47 14.96 17.97 -4.58
N MET A 48 16.15 17.84 -5.20
CA MET A 48 17.32 18.66 -4.88
C MET A 48 17.55 19.82 -5.87
N ASN A 49 16.97 19.75 -7.09
CA ASN A 49 17.17 20.76 -8.13
C ASN A 49 16.05 21.81 -8.22
N GLY A 50 15.10 21.80 -7.27
CA GLY A 50 13.99 22.76 -7.23
C GLY A 50 12.82 22.45 -8.17
N SER A 51 12.83 21.34 -8.90
CA SER A 51 11.72 20.95 -9.79
C SER A 51 10.55 20.28 -9.05
N TYR A 52 10.76 19.83 -7.81
CA TYR A 52 9.75 19.15 -7.02
C TYR A 52 8.82 20.11 -6.28
N GLN A 53 7.53 19.89 -6.44
CA GLN A 53 6.49 20.77 -5.90
C GLN A 53 6.05 20.32 -4.50
N LEU A 54 6.10 21.23 -3.52
CA LEU A 54 5.84 20.92 -2.12
C LEU A 54 4.39 20.55 -1.78
N TRP A 55 3.43 20.71 -2.69
CA TRP A 55 2.07 20.16 -2.50
C TRP A 55 2.02 18.63 -2.57
N ARG A 56 2.99 17.98 -3.25
CA ARG A 56 3.01 16.54 -3.47
C ARG A 56 3.14 15.72 -2.17
N PRO A 57 4.10 16.00 -1.26
CA PRO A 57 4.15 15.32 0.04
C PRO A 57 2.91 15.60 0.90
N VAL A 58 2.29 16.78 0.78
CA VAL A 58 1.04 17.09 1.48
C VAL A 58 -0.11 16.24 0.93
N LEU A 59 -0.18 16.06 -0.39
CA LEU A 59 -1.15 15.19 -1.03
C LEU A 59 -0.98 13.73 -0.58
N LEU A 60 0.27 13.22 -0.56
CA LEU A 60 0.55 11.87 -0.06
C LEU A 60 0.02 11.68 1.36
N PHE A 61 0.29 12.62 2.26
CA PHE A 61 -0.18 12.55 3.63
C PHE A 61 -1.72 12.58 3.72
N ALA A 62 -2.37 13.52 3.04
CA ALA A 62 -3.82 13.65 3.06
C ALA A 62 -4.51 12.40 2.49
N THR A 63 -4.04 11.90 1.35
CA THR A 63 -4.59 10.68 0.73
C THR A 63 -4.26 9.44 1.53
N GLY A 64 -3.12 9.40 2.22
CA GLY A 64 -2.77 8.33 3.16
C GLY A 64 -3.74 8.25 4.34
N LEU A 65 -4.06 9.37 4.99
CA LEU A 65 -5.01 9.42 6.10
C LEU A 65 -6.43 9.02 5.66
N ILE A 66 -6.96 9.68 4.63
CA ILE A 66 -8.30 9.43 4.12
C ILE A 66 -8.37 8.03 3.52
N GLY A 67 -7.33 7.62 2.80
CA GLY A 67 -7.22 6.30 2.21
C GLY A 67 -7.27 5.19 3.26
N MET A 68 -6.51 5.30 4.35
CA MET A 68 -6.54 4.33 5.45
C MET A 68 -7.90 4.23 6.12
N PHE A 69 -8.62 5.35 6.27
CA PHE A 69 -9.99 5.33 6.77
C PHE A 69 -10.90 4.45 5.88
N PHE A 70 -10.91 4.68 4.58
CA PHE A 70 -11.71 3.87 3.65
C PHE A 70 -11.17 2.45 3.50
N TYR A 71 -9.86 2.25 3.54
CA TYR A 71 -9.23 0.92 3.48
C TYR A 71 -9.69 0.02 4.65
N SER A 72 -10.03 0.59 5.80
CA SER A 72 -10.54 -0.14 6.96
C SER A 72 -11.81 -0.95 6.66
N PHE A 73 -12.67 -0.46 5.77
CA PHE A 73 -13.86 -1.18 5.31
C PHE A 73 -13.47 -2.42 4.48
N GLY A 74 -12.47 -2.28 3.61
CA GLY A 74 -11.93 -3.41 2.85
C GLY A 74 -11.35 -4.51 3.75
N ILE A 75 -10.57 -4.12 4.77
CA ILE A 75 -10.06 -5.07 5.79
C ILE A 75 -11.20 -5.76 6.50
N LYS A 76 -12.23 -5.01 6.90
CA LYS A 76 -13.43 -5.58 7.51
C LYS A 76 -14.10 -6.61 6.59
N ALA A 77 -14.28 -6.30 5.30
CA ALA A 77 -14.83 -7.24 4.34
C ALA A 77 -13.98 -8.52 4.22
N MET A 78 -12.64 -8.41 4.20
CA MET A 78 -11.74 -9.56 4.21
C MET A 78 -11.95 -10.46 5.43
N ILE A 79 -12.13 -9.87 6.62
CA ILE A 79 -12.37 -10.61 7.86
C ILE A 79 -13.74 -11.28 7.84
N ASP A 80 -14.77 -10.60 7.32
CA ASP A 80 -16.14 -11.12 7.25
C ASP A 80 -16.28 -12.26 6.24
N GLN A 81 -15.38 -12.36 5.26
CA GLN A 81 -15.29 -13.49 4.32
C GLN A 81 -14.74 -14.77 4.97
N ILE A 82 -14.03 -14.68 6.09
CA ILE A 82 -13.43 -15.84 6.77
C ILE A 82 -14.50 -16.59 7.57
N ASP A 83 -14.48 -17.93 7.50
CA ASP A 83 -15.39 -18.79 8.26
C ASP A 83 -15.38 -18.39 9.75
N PRO A 84 -16.55 -18.12 10.36
CA PRO A 84 -16.67 -17.78 11.78
C PRO A 84 -16.05 -18.81 12.74
N LYS A 85 -15.97 -20.07 12.32
CA LYS A 85 -15.30 -21.13 13.09
C LYS A 85 -13.79 -20.90 13.23
N CYS A 86 -13.19 -20.15 12.30
CA CYS A 86 -11.76 -19.81 12.29
C CYS A 86 -11.45 -18.61 13.21
N ARG A 87 -11.88 -18.67 14.47
CA ARG A 87 -11.80 -17.54 15.43
C ARG A 87 -10.39 -16.95 15.56
N LYS A 88 -9.35 -17.80 15.64
CA LYS A 88 -7.95 -17.33 15.76
C LYS A 88 -7.52 -16.51 14.53
N LEU A 89 -7.81 -17.01 13.32
CA LEU A 89 -7.44 -16.31 12.09
C LEU A 89 -8.18 -14.98 11.97
N ARG A 90 -9.49 -14.94 12.28
CA ARG A 90 -10.27 -13.70 12.31
C ARG A 90 -9.71 -12.70 13.32
N ALA A 91 -9.30 -13.15 14.51
CA ALA A 91 -8.72 -12.29 15.54
C ALA A 91 -7.37 -11.70 15.06
N ILE A 92 -6.47 -12.53 14.51
CA ILE A 92 -5.20 -12.07 13.94
C ILE A 92 -5.43 -11.00 12.85
N MET A 93 -6.34 -11.27 11.91
CA MET A 93 -6.68 -10.32 10.85
C MET A 93 -7.30 -9.03 11.40
N LYS A 94 -8.15 -9.11 12.42
CA LYS A 94 -8.79 -7.96 13.05
C LYS A 94 -7.76 -7.06 13.75
N TYR A 95 -6.94 -7.62 14.62
CA TYR A 95 -5.96 -6.84 15.39
C TYR A 95 -4.78 -6.39 14.52
N GLY A 96 -4.32 -7.24 13.60
CA GLY A 96 -3.33 -6.87 12.60
C GLY A 96 -3.83 -5.75 11.69
N GLY A 97 -5.10 -5.82 11.26
CA GLY A 97 -5.73 -4.78 10.46
C GLY A 97 -5.86 -3.45 11.19
N LEU A 98 -6.31 -3.46 12.44
CA LEU A 98 -6.40 -2.24 13.25
C LEU A 98 -5.02 -1.61 13.45
N ALA A 99 -4.03 -2.42 13.82
CA ALA A 99 -2.66 -1.94 13.98
C ALA A 99 -2.10 -1.38 12.66
N TYR A 100 -2.36 -2.05 11.53
CA TYR A 100 -1.95 -1.55 10.22
C TYR A 100 -2.60 -0.22 9.85
N ILE A 101 -3.89 -0.02 10.11
CA ILE A 101 -4.57 1.26 9.84
C ILE A 101 -3.87 2.40 10.59
N CYS A 102 -3.54 2.20 11.87
CA CYS A 102 -2.87 3.22 12.68
C CYS A 102 -1.43 3.49 12.21
N THR A 103 -0.66 2.43 11.93
CA THR A 103 0.76 2.56 11.59
C THR A 103 0.99 2.89 10.12
N GLY A 104 0.11 2.47 9.22
CA GLY A 104 0.21 2.75 7.80
C GLY A 104 0.03 4.24 7.48
N ALA A 105 -0.91 4.93 8.15
CA ALA A 105 -1.05 6.38 8.03
C ALA A 105 0.22 7.12 8.47
N ALA A 106 0.85 6.66 9.58
CA ALA A 106 2.12 7.20 10.05
C ALA A 106 3.26 6.96 9.05
N LEU A 107 3.27 5.81 8.38
CA LEU A 107 4.27 5.51 7.34
C LEU A 107 4.14 6.45 6.13
N HIS A 108 2.92 6.72 5.64
CA HIS A 108 2.70 7.70 4.57
C HIS A 108 3.16 9.11 4.96
N PHE A 109 2.88 9.52 6.20
CA PHE A 109 3.38 10.79 6.72
C PHE A 109 4.90 10.84 6.73
N PHE A 110 5.54 9.79 7.26
CA PHE A 110 7.00 9.70 7.33
C PHE A 110 7.65 9.78 5.95
N ILE A 111 7.16 9.01 4.97
CA ILE A 111 7.69 9.04 3.59
C ILE A 111 7.50 10.43 2.96
N GLY A 112 6.35 11.06 3.19
CA GLY A 112 6.10 12.42 2.71
C GLY A 112 7.08 13.45 3.31
N THR A 113 7.41 13.33 4.60
CA THR A 113 8.35 14.23 5.26
C THR A 113 9.77 14.09 4.74
N LEU A 114 10.21 12.91 4.29
CA LEU A 114 11.53 12.72 3.69
C LEU A 114 11.69 13.55 2.41
N SER A 115 10.72 13.48 1.49
CA SER A 115 10.76 14.26 0.25
C SER A 115 10.62 15.77 0.50
N TYR A 116 9.78 16.15 1.46
CA TYR A 116 9.60 17.54 1.88
C TYR A 116 10.92 18.13 2.41
N TRP A 117 11.53 17.46 3.41
CA TRP A 117 12.77 17.95 4.01
C TRP A 117 13.94 17.94 3.03
N MET A 118 14.04 16.91 2.15
CA MET A 118 15.07 16.90 1.11
C MET A 118 14.96 18.13 0.23
N THR A 119 13.74 18.49 -0.20
CA THR A 119 13.52 19.65 -1.07
C THR A 119 13.82 20.97 -0.35
N VAL A 120 13.30 21.16 0.88
CA VAL A 120 13.51 22.41 1.64
C VAL A 120 14.98 22.59 2.02
N PHE A 121 15.62 21.54 2.57
CA PHE A 121 17.01 21.64 3.00
C PHE A 121 17.99 21.80 1.83
N SER A 122 17.67 21.20 0.67
CA SER A 122 18.50 21.41 -0.52
C SER A 122 18.48 22.85 -1.01
N ALA A 123 17.32 23.50 -0.94
CA ALA A 123 17.17 24.90 -1.31
C ALA A 123 17.85 25.85 -0.32
N GLU A 124 17.80 25.55 0.99
CA GLU A 124 18.33 26.45 2.03
C GLU A 124 19.80 26.21 2.35
N PHE A 125 20.25 24.95 2.40
CA PHE A 125 21.58 24.58 2.91
C PHE A 125 22.46 23.88 1.88
N GLY A 126 21.94 23.67 0.67
CA GLY A 126 22.62 22.93 -0.39
C GLY A 126 22.54 21.42 -0.26
N ARG A 127 22.81 20.74 -1.37
CA ARG A 127 22.59 19.30 -1.58
C ARG A 127 23.26 18.40 -0.54
N GLU A 128 24.54 18.60 -0.27
CA GLU A 128 25.30 17.73 0.65
C GLU A 128 24.77 17.80 2.09
N THR A 129 24.46 19.01 2.54
CA THR A 129 23.88 19.22 3.87
C THR A 129 22.50 18.62 3.97
N ALA A 130 21.67 18.78 2.94
CA ALA A 130 20.33 18.19 2.88
C ALA A 130 20.39 16.66 2.98
N ILE A 131 21.24 16.01 2.18
CA ILE A 131 21.41 14.55 2.22
C ILE A 131 21.80 14.12 3.63
N ARG A 132 22.79 14.74 4.25
CA ARG A 132 23.25 14.39 5.61
C ARG A 132 22.13 14.53 6.66
N LEU A 133 21.36 15.62 6.61
CA LEU A 133 20.28 15.88 7.58
C LEU A 133 19.11 14.89 7.38
N VAL A 134 18.74 14.61 6.14
CA VAL A 134 17.66 13.66 5.85
C VAL A 134 18.09 12.23 6.13
N ASP A 135 19.33 11.85 5.89
CA ASP A 135 19.89 10.54 6.26
C ASP A 135 19.87 10.35 7.79
N ASP A 136 20.27 11.38 8.56
CA ASP A 136 20.19 11.32 10.04
C ASP A 136 18.73 11.15 10.49
N TYR A 137 17.80 11.93 9.94
CA TYR A 137 16.37 11.79 10.22
C TYR A 137 15.86 10.39 9.85
N TYR A 138 16.15 9.91 8.63
CA TYR A 138 15.76 8.59 8.17
C TYR A 138 16.27 7.48 9.08
N SER A 139 17.55 7.48 9.41
CA SER A 139 18.16 6.43 10.22
C SER A 139 17.57 6.35 11.64
N ARG A 140 17.16 7.48 12.21
CA ARG A 140 16.54 7.55 13.54
C ARG A 140 15.08 7.14 13.54
N PHE A 141 14.31 7.53 12.54
CA PHE A 141 12.85 7.34 12.54
C PHE A 141 12.38 6.12 11.74
N MET A 142 13.17 5.63 10.78
CA MET A 142 12.80 4.45 9.99
C MET A 142 12.53 3.19 10.83
N PRO A 143 13.29 2.89 11.92
CA PRO A 143 12.96 1.74 12.77
C PRO A 143 11.55 1.82 13.35
N ALA A 144 11.11 3.02 13.79
CA ALA A 144 9.75 3.23 14.31
C ALA A 144 8.69 3.14 13.20
N ALA A 145 8.94 3.75 12.03
CA ALA A 145 8.05 3.67 10.87
C ALA A 145 7.90 2.23 10.36
N SER A 146 8.96 1.42 10.47
CA SER A 146 8.98 0.00 10.06
C SER A 146 8.06 -0.91 10.88
N ILE A 147 7.53 -0.44 12.01
CA ILE A 147 6.52 -1.18 12.80
C ILE A 147 5.27 -1.48 11.99
N ALA A 148 4.98 -0.73 10.93
CA ALA A 148 3.88 -1.01 10.02
C ALA A 148 4.03 -2.35 9.28
N TYR A 149 5.25 -2.76 8.92
CA TYR A 149 5.49 -3.92 8.06
C TYR A 149 5.04 -5.27 8.65
N PRO A 150 5.29 -5.61 9.93
CA PRO A 150 4.75 -6.82 10.53
C PRO A 150 3.21 -6.91 10.45
N PHE A 151 2.50 -5.79 10.61
CA PHE A 151 1.06 -5.77 10.54
C PHE A 151 0.53 -5.90 9.12
N ILE A 152 1.22 -5.29 8.14
CA ILE A 152 0.97 -5.54 6.71
C ILE A 152 1.15 -7.03 6.42
N ALA A 153 2.26 -7.61 6.85
CA ALA A 153 2.54 -9.03 6.63
C ALA A 153 1.47 -9.95 7.24
N LEU A 154 0.96 -9.64 8.43
CA LEU A 154 -0.15 -10.40 9.04
C LEU A 154 -1.41 -10.35 8.18
N LEU A 155 -1.75 -9.20 7.60
CA LEU A 155 -2.91 -9.07 6.70
C LEU A 155 -2.72 -9.82 5.39
N LEU A 156 -1.55 -9.67 4.76
CA LEU A 156 -1.23 -10.31 3.48
C LEU A 156 -1.24 -11.84 3.63
N LEU A 157 -0.49 -12.35 4.60
CA LEU A 157 -0.40 -13.79 4.86
C LEU A 157 -1.73 -14.36 5.36
N GLY A 158 -2.43 -13.65 6.25
CA GLY A 158 -3.72 -14.07 6.76
C GLY A 158 -4.77 -14.21 5.66
N SER A 159 -4.84 -13.23 4.75
CA SER A 159 -5.70 -13.28 3.57
C SER A 159 -5.33 -14.46 2.66
N PHE A 160 -4.06 -14.60 2.32
CA PHE A 160 -3.56 -15.67 1.47
C PHE A 160 -3.85 -17.05 2.08
N ILE A 161 -3.49 -17.28 3.34
CA ILE A 161 -3.72 -18.55 4.07
C ILE A 161 -5.21 -18.87 4.14
N SER A 162 -6.08 -17.87 4.34
CA SER A 162 -7.53 -18.09 4.41
C SER A 162 -8.09 -18.73 3.13
N ILE A 163 -7.58 -18.28 1.95
CA ILE A 163 -8.01 -18.79 0.65
C ILE A 163 -7.37 -20.16 0.37
N VAL A 164 -6.07 -20.33 0.59
CA VAL A 164 -5.35 -21.60 0.36
C VAL A 164 -5.97 -22.74 1.19
N SER A 165 -6.27 -22.45 2.46
CA SER A 165 -6.83 -23.43 3.40
C SER A 165 -8.35 -23.64 3.29
N ASN A 166 -9.01 -23.01 2.30
CA ASN A 166 -10.49 -23.04 2.14
C ASN A 166 -11.24 -22.56 3.40
N ARG A 167 -10.70 -21.60 4.14
CA ARG A 167 -11.31 -21.02 5.34
C ARG A 167 -12.02 -19.70 5.05
N THR A 168 -12.35 -19.44 3.82
CA THR A 168 -13.06 -18.26 3.34
C THR A 168 -14.13 -18.66 2.34
N ILE A 169 -15.09 -17.78 2.11
CA ILE A 169 -16.11 -17.96 1.06
C ILE A 169 -15.52 -17.86 -0.36
N LEU A 170 -14.31 -17.31 -0.49
CA LEU A 170 -13.65 -17.12 -1.78
C LEU A 170 -13.09 -18.45 -2.32
N PRO A 171 -13.24 -18.73 -3.62
CA PRO A 171 -12.65 -19.90 -4.22
C PRO A 171 -11.13 -19.73 -4.40
N ARG A 172 -10.40 -20.84 -4.48
CA ARG A 172 -8.92 -20.83 -4.63
C ARG A 172 -8.42 -20.02 -5.83
N LYS A 173 -9.18 -19.92 -6.92
CA LYS A 173 -8.82 -19.08 -8.06
C LYS A 173 -8.64 -17.59 -7.72
N MET A 174 -9.23 -17.12 -6.60
CA MET A 174 -9.04 -15.76 -6.13
C MET A 174 -7.63 -15.50 -5.57
N LEU A 175 -6.79 -16.53 -5.43
CA LEU A 175 -5.35 -16.35 -5.15
C LEU A 175 -4.65 -15.56 -6.27
N LEU A 176 -5.07 -15.72 -7.52
CA LEU A 176 -4.54 -14.93 -8.64
C LEU A 176 -4.77 -13.41 -8.48
N PHE A 177 -5.78 -13.04 -7.72
CA PHE A 177 -6.16 -11.65 -7.45
C PHE A 177 -5.89 -11.24 -6.00
N ASN A 178 -5.13 -12.06 -5.25
CA ASN A 178 -4.77 -11.74 -3.89
C ASN A 178 -3.69 -10.64 -3.87
N ILE A 179 -3.76 -9.80 -2.86
CA ILE A 179 -2.83 -8.68 -2.69
C ILE A 179 -1.36 -9.16 -2.66
N LEU A 180 -1.06 -10.28 -2.00
CA LEU A 180 0.29 -10.83 -1.94
C LEU A 180 0.81 -11.20 -3.33
N SER A 181 -0.03 -11.85 -4.16
CA SER A 181 0.35 -12.28 -5.51
C SER A 181 0.69 -11.09 -6.40
N TRP A 182 -0.16 -10.06 -6.40
CA TRP A 182 0.07 -8.87 -7.22
C TRP A 182 1.19 -7.98 -6.69
N GLN A 183 1.34 -7.87 -5.37
CA GLN A 183 2.45 -7.11 -4.80
C GLN A 183 3.80 -7.72 -5.18
N LEU A 184 3.92 -9.06 -5.17
CA LEU A 184 5.13 -9.73 -5.64
C LEU A 184 5.41 -9.42 -7.11
N ILE A 185 4.40 -9.49 -7.98
CA ILE A 185 4.56 -9.15 -9.41
C ILE A 185 5.03 -7.70 -9.57
N LEU A 186 4.36 -6.75 -8.89
CA LEU A 186 4.63 -5.33 -9.00
C LEU A 186 6.01 -4.92 -8.45
N VAL A 187 6.58 -5.71 -7.53
CA VAL A 187 7.94 -5.51 -7.03
C VAL A 187 8.97 -6.21 -7.91
N LEU A 188 8.72 -7.46 -8.30
CA LEU A 188 9.69 -8.26 -9.07
C LEU A 188 9.91 -7.72 -10.50
N VAL A 189 8.89 -7.15 -11.13
CA VAL A 189 9.03 -6.62 -12.51
C VAL A 189 10.02 -5.45 -12.57
N PRO A 190 9.95 -4.43 -11.72
CA PRO A 190 10.98 -3.40 -11.63
C PRO A 190 12.37 -3.93 -11.29
N ASP A 191 12.46 -4.87 -10.33
CA ASP A 191 13.74 -5.45 -9.94
C ASP A 191 14.41 -6.19 -11.11
N ILE A 192 13.64 -7.00 -11.86
CA ILE A 192 14.14 -7.69 -13.07
C ILE A 192 14.54 -6.67 -14.14
N HIS A 193 13.73 -5.62 -14.34
CA HIS A 193 14.07 -4.56 -15.28
C HIS A 193 15.40 -3.90 -14.94
N GLN A 194 15.63 -3.55 -13.66
CA GLN A 194 16.87 -2.96 -13.18
C GLN A 194 18.09 -3.90 -13.26
N MET A 195 17.87 -5.21 -13.23
CA MET A 195 18.95 -6.21 -13.46
C MET A 195 19.39 -6.28 -14.94
N ILE A 196 18.49 -5.98 -15.88
CA ILE A 196 18.73 -6.05 -17.31
C ILE A 196 19.12 -4.67 -17.88
N SER A 197 18.51 -3.62 -17.37
CA SER A 197 18.71 -2.24 -17.78
C SER A 197 19.47 -1.45 -16.71
N THR A 198 20.45 -0.67 -17.12
CA THR A 198 21.17 0.24 -16.22
C THR A 198 20.38 1.50 -15.87
N ASN A 199 19.26 1.74 -16.57
CA ASN A 199 18.45 2.95 -16.42
C ASN A 199 17.22 2.66 -15.57
N ILE A 200 17.11 3.32 -14.41
CA ILE A 200 15.90 3.33 -13.58
C ILE A 200 14.88 4.26 -14.22
N THR A 201 13.68 3.76 -14.47
CA THR A 201 12.62 4.54 -15.10
C THR A 201 11.59 5.03 -14.06
N THR A 202 10.83 6.07 -14.42
CA THR A 202 9.68 6.51 -13.61
C THR A 202 8.68 5.36 -13.40
N MET A 203 8.53 4.45 -14.37
CA MET A 203 7.64 3.30 -14.24
C MET A 203 8.12 2.32 -13.16
N ASP A 204 9.42 2.11 -13.01
CA ASP A 204 9.98 1.27 -11.94
C ASP A 204 9.61 1.82 -10.56
N TYR A 205 9.68 3.13 -10.37
CA TYR A 205 9.23 3.77 -9.14
C TYR A 205 7.71 3.67 -8.95
N VAL A 206 6.91 3.90 -10.00
CA VAL A 206 5.44 3.77 -9.95
C VAL A 206 5.02 2.36 -9.53
N MET A 207 5.65 1.34 -10.10
CA MET A 207 5.32 -0.05 -9.77
C MET A 207 5.77 -0.43 -8.37
N SER A 208 7.02 -0.15 -8.01
CA SER A 208 7.58 -0.58 -6.73
C SER A 208 7.00 0.18 -5.53
N GLN A 209 6.93 1.50 -5.58
CA GLN A 209 6.54 2.33 -4.44
C GLN A 209 5.05 2.22 -4.09
N SER A 210 4.18 2.02 -5.08
CA SER A 210 2.74 1.87 -4.84
C SER A 210 2.24 0.43 -4.94
N SER A 211 3.15 -0.56 -5.01
CA SER A 211 2.83 -1.97 -5.26
C SER A 211 1.75 -2.54 -4.34
N GLY A 212 1.84 -2.29 -3.03
CA GLY A 212 0.87 -2.77 -2.05
C GLY A 212 -0.52 -2.18 -2.26
N ASN A 213 -0.60 -0.88 -2.53
CA ASN A 213 -1.87 -0.18 -2.73
C ASN A 213 -2.50 -0.53 -4.09
N GLN A 214 -1.70 -0.66 -5.17
CA GLN A 214 -2.18 -1.15 -6.47
C GLN A 214 -2.73 -2.58 -6.37
N ALA A 215 -1.99 -3.48 -5.70
CA ALA A 215 -2.43 -4.85 -5.47
C ALA A 215 -3.73 -4.92 -4.66
N ALA A 216 -3.91 -4.03 -3.69
CA ALA A 216 -5.13 -3.95 -2.88
C ALA A 216 -6.34 -3.49 -3.73
N VAL A 217 -6.17 -2.52 -4.62
CA VAL A 217 -7.23 -2.13 -5.58
C VAL A 217 -7.67 -3.34 -6.40
N ILE A 218 -6.70 -4.07 -7.01
CA ILE A 218 -6.98 -5.25 -7.82
C ILE A 218 -7.74 -6.29 -7.00
N MET A 219 -7.30 -6.57 -5.78
CA MET A 219 -7.93 -7.55 -4.89
C MET A 219 -9.37 -7.16 -4.55
N PHE A 220 -9.60 -5.95 -4.04
CA PHE A 220 -10.94 -5.53 -3.60
C PHE A 220 -11.93 -5.48 -4.77
N VAL A 221 -11.51 -4.95 -5.92
CA VAL A 221 -12.36 -4.91 -7.13
C VAL A 221 -12.69 -6.33 -7.62
N SER A 222 -11.69 -7.22 -7.66
CA SER A 222 -11.90 -8.61 -8.09
C SER A 222 -12.84 -9.37 -7.15
N GLN A 223 -12.72 -9.16 -5.83
CA GLN A 223 -13.63 -9.76 -4.85
C GLN A 223 -15.05 -9.19 -4.97
N PHE A 224 -15.19 -7.90 -5.19
CA PHE A 224 -16.49 -7.25 -5.45
C PHE A 224 -17.16 -7.86 -6.69
N ILE A 225 -16.43 -7.97 -7.82
CA ILE A 225 -16.96 -8.57 -9.05
C ILE A 225 -17.36 -10.03 -8.81
N TRP A 226 -16.53 -10.79 -8.11
CA TRP A 226 -16.83 -12.20 -7.81
C TRP A 226 -18.09 -12.34 -6.95
N LEU A 227 -18.24 -11.55 -5.89
CA LEU A 227 -19.44 -11.54 -5.04
C LEU A 227 -20.69 -11.15 -5.82
N THR A 228 -20.60 -10.14 -6.68
CA THR A 228 -21.73 -9.69 -7.51
C THR A 228 -22.21 -10.80 -8.45
N ARG A 229 -21.29 -11.53 -9.07
CA ARG A 229 -21.61 -12.65 -9.97
C ARG A 229 -22.17 -13.89 -9.26
N ASN A 230 -21.94 -14.02 -7.95
CA ASN A 230 -22.32 -15.19 -7.15
C ASN A 230 -23.33 -14.85 -6.03
N GLU A 231 -23.94 -13.68 -6.03
CA GLU A 231 -24.83 -13.17 -4.98
C GLU A 231 -25.95 -14.16 -4.64
N LYS A 232 -26.61 -14.72 -5.67
CA LYS A 232 -27.69 -15.71 -5.51
C LYS A 232 -27.31 -16.94 -4.69
N LYS A 233 -26.02 -17.29 -4.59
CA LYS A 233 -25.54 -18.44 -3.78
C LYS A 233 -25.59 -18.17 -2.27
N PHE A 234 -25.69 -16.91 -1.88
CA PHE A 234 -25.64 -16.47 -0.49
C PHE A 234 -27.00 -15.98 0.01
N GLU A 235 -28.00 -15.88 -0.86
CA GLU A 235 -29.38 -15.49 -0.53
C GLU A 235 -30.25 -16.66 -0.05
N GLN A 236 -29.74 -17.89 -0.13
CA GLN A 236 -30.36 -19.12 0.37
C GLN A 236 -29.93 -19.37 1.82
#